data_2baa125c5723d6f121a8bc63118fa22a
#
_entry.id   2baa125c5723d6f121a8bc63118fa22a
#
_cell.length_a   1.000
_cell.length_b   1.000
_cell.length_c   1.000
_cell.angle_alpha   90.00
_cell.angle_beta   90.00
_cell.angle_gamma   90.00
#
_symmetry.space_group_name_H-M   'P 1'
#
loop_
_entity.id
_entity.type
_entity.pdbx_description
1 polymer ?
#
loop_
_entity_poly.entity_id
_entity_poly.type
_entity_poly.pdbx_seq_one_letter_code
_entity_poly.pdbx_strand_id
1 'polypeptide(L)'
;CIYGLGDPEDYSSMGLSLRPGEEIERDKILEKLVSMQYMRNDMNFTRDTFRVRGDTIDVFPASENNVAVRIEMFGDEIDSLTEFDVLTGETVAERNHIGIFPASHYVTSSDKLRRAVTSIEKELDGRLKELRDQDKLLEAQRLEQRTNYDLEMMQEVGYCSGIENYSRHMSDRKPGEPPFTLLDYFPEDFLIMIDESHVTVPQLRAMYNGDQSRKSTLVDYGFRLPSALDNRPLTFDEFTERINQIIYVSATPGPYEMGVQTNLAEQIIRPTGLLDPSIEVRPIEGQMDDLLGEIHKREEAHERVLITTLTKKMAEDLTDFLTEAGVKVRYLHSDVATIERAEIIRDLRAGVFDVLVGINLLREGLDMPEVSLVAILDADKEGFLRSETSMIQVIGRAARNEHGHVIMYADRITKSMKYAIDETNRRRTIQQAYNEEHHIIPHTVQKRVKDLIDLTKIEEKPAAYGGKNKEGELSDEEIYARMKDCEKLMKQAAKDLEFEAAARYRDQLAKLRQLWTDRYGSRAEEALKRQAAAKKRIYKPMKKRV
;
A
#
# COMPACT_ATOMS: atom_id res chain seq x y z
N CYS A 1 11.93 2.08 4.22
CA CYS A 1 12.87 3.02 4.86
C CYS A 1 14.30 2.90 4.31
N ILE A 2 14.73 1.70 3.90
CA ILE A 2 16.11 1.43 3.44
C ILE A 2 16.28 1.50 1.91
N TYR A 3 15.23 1.77 1.15
CA TYR A 3 15.29 1.92 -0.30
C TYR A 3 15.74 3.34 -0.67
N GLY A 4 16.43 3.47 -1.82
CA GLY A 4 16.99 4.73 -2.30
C GLY A 4 15.93 5.82 -2.47
N LEU A 5 16.23 7.01 -1.99
CA LEU A 5 15.53 8.27 -2.20
C LEU A 5 16.48 9.30 -2.81
N GLY A 6 15.97 10.50 -3.11
CA GLY A 6 16.77 11.65 -3.50
C GLY A 6 17.68 12.16 -2.37
N ASP A 7 18.55 13.08 -2.72
CA ASP A 7 19.45 13.75 -1.77
C ASP A 7 18.63 14.64 -0.80
N PRO A 8 18.71 14.46 0.53
CA PRO A 8 17.98 15.27 1.50
C PRO A 8 18.38 16.75 1.47
N GLU A 9 19.63 17.10 1.14
CA GLU A 9 20.05 18.49 1.00
C GLU A 9 19.38 19.15 -0.21
N ASP A 10 19.33 18.47 -1.34
CA ASP A 10 18.61 18.96 -2.53
C ASP A 10 17.13 19.15 -2.22
N TYR A 11 16.49 18.16 -1.60
CA TYR A 11 15.08 18.22 -1.23
C TYR A 11 14.77 19.39 -0.31
N SER A 12 15.58 19.59 0.73
CA SER A 12 15.40 20.67 1.70
C SER A 12 15.65 22.06 1.09
N SER A 13 16.72 22.21 0.30
CA SER A 13 17.11 23.49 -0.32
C SER A 13 16.14 23.93 -1.43
N MET A 14 15.43 23.00 -2.05
CA MET A 14 14.42 23.28 -3.07
C MET A 14 13.09 23.75 -2.47
N GLY A 15 12.86 23.64 -1.16
CA GLY A 15 11.65 24.09 -0.49
C GLY A 15 11.35 25.57 -0.75
N LEU A 16 10.07 25.93 -0.79
CA LEU A 16 9.56 27.30 -0.92
C LEU A 16 8.99 27.73 0.43
N SER A 17 9.61 28.76 1.02
CA SER A 17 9.19 29.36 2.30
C SER A 17 8.55 30.70 2.03
N LEU A 18 7.31 30.92 2.45
CA LEU A 18 6.52 32.11 2.18
C LEU A 18 5.97 32.72 3.47
N ARG A 19 5.91 34.09 3.50
CA ARG A 19 5.32 34.83 4.62
C ARG A 19 4.46 35.99 4.10
N PRO A 20 3.36 36.36 4.76
CA PRO A 20 2.62 37.58 4.45
C PRO A 20 3.51 38.80 4.58
N GLY A 21 3.38 39.78 3.68
CA GLY A 21 4.21 40.94 3.58
C GLY A 21 5.56 40.74 2.88
N GLU A 22 5.85 39.57 2.37
CA GLU A 22 7.05 39.26 1.59
C GLU A 22 6.90 39.78 0.15
N GLU A 23 7.87 40.56 -0.33
CA GLU A 23 7.93 41.02 -1.73
C GLU A 23 8.58 39.94 -2.60
N ILE A 24 7.77 39.28 -3.44
CA ILE A 24 8.19 38.25 -4.39
C ILE A 24 7.31 38.30 -5.64
N GLU A 25 7.90 38.37 -6.82
CA GLU A 25 7.15 38.33 -8.07
C GLU A 25 6.38 37.03 -8.19
N ARG A 26 5.09 37.09 -8.55
CA ARG A 26 4.23 35.92 -8.73
C ARG A 26 4.87 34.88 -9.64
N ASP A 27 5.47 35.28 -10.76
CA ASP A 27 6.06 34.39 -11.73
C ASP A 27 7.25 33.61 -11.16
N LYS A 28 8.01 34.17 -10.21
CA LYS A 28 9.08 33.49 -9.48
C LYS A 28 8.53 32.35 -8.59
N ILE A 29 7.36 32.59 -7.95
CA ILE A 29 6.68 31.51 -7.20
C ILE A 29 6.29 30.38 -8.15
N LEU A 30 5.73 30.70 -9.32
CA LEU A 30 5.32 29.70 -10.30
C LEU A 30 6.51 28.92 -10.88
N GLU A 31 7.60 29.61 -11.23
CA GLU A 31 8.84 28.97 -11.67
C GLU A 31 9.41 28.04 -10.61
N LYS A 32 9.38 28.48 -9.34
CA LYS A 32 9.84 27.66 -8.22
C LYS A 32 8.96 26.41 -8.05
N LEU A 33 7.63 26.52 -8.11
CA LEU A 33 6.72 25.37 -8.05
C LEU A 33 6.98 24.37 -9.18
N VAL A 34 7.17 24.85 -10.41
CA VAL A 34 7.52 23.97 -11.53
C VAL A 34 8.88 23.30 -11.31
N SER A 35 9.89 24.03 -10.82
CA SER A 35 11.19 23.44 -10.49
C SER A 35 11.12 22.38 -9.38
N MET A 36 10.12 22.48 -8.50
CA MET A 36 9.80 21.53 -7.45
C MET A 36 8.91 20.34 -7.94
N GLN A 37 8.71 20.24 -9.26
CA GLN A 37 7.92 19.19 -9.91
C GLN A 37 6.41 19.25 -9.64
N TYR A 38 5.86 20.42 -9.25
CA TYR A 38 4.42 20.63 -9.26
C TYR A 38 3.93 20.90 -10.68
N MET A 39 2.81 20.29 -11.03
CA MET A 39 2.17 20.51 -12.33
C MET A 39 1.07 21.56 -12.25
N ARG A 40 1.03 22.50 -13.21
CA ARG A 40 -0.10 23.40 -13.31
C ARG A 40 -1.32 22.68 -13.84
N ASN A 41 -2.42 22.71 -13.09
CA ASN A 41 -3.68 22.13 -13.52
C ASN A 41 -4.86 22.95 -12.98
N ASP A 42 -5.38 23.85 -13.80
CA ASP A 42 -6.48 24.73 -13.42
C ASP A 42 -7.85 24.02 -13.42
N MET A 43 -7.97 22.84 -14.07
CA MET A 43 -9.21 22.08 -14.23
C MET A 43 -9.37 20.96 -13.20
N ASN A 44 -8.31 20.20 -12.95
CA ASN A 44 -8.31 19.07 -12.03
C ASN A 44 -7.27 19.30 -10.94
N PHE A 45 -7.73 19.85 -9.80
CA PHE A 45 -6.88 20.20 -8.69
C PHE A 45 -6.71 18.98 -7.77
N THR A 46 -5.59 18.30 -7.95
CA THR A 46 -5.18 17.09 -7.20
C THR A 46 -3.87 17.33 -6.48
N ARG A 47 -3.43 16.38 -5.64
CA ARG A 47 -2.08 16.44 -5.05
C ARG A 47 -1.02 16.63 -6.15
N ASP A 48 0.07 17.26 -5.81
CA ASP A 48 1.20 17.59 -6.69
C ASP A 48 0.86 18.59 -7.80
N THR A 49 -0.28 19.30 -7.67
CA THR A 49 -0.66 20.34 -8.64
C THR A 49 -0.80 21.71 -7.99
N PHE A 50 -0.67 22.72 -8.82
CA PHE A 50 -1.07 24.08 -8.48
C PHE A 50 -1.98 24.66 -9.56
N ARG A 51 -2.77 25.67 -9.18
CA ARG A 51 -3.63 26.42 -10.11
C ARG A 51 -3.50 27.90 -9.83
N VAL A 52 -3.76 28.72 -10.86
CA VAL A 52 -3.64 30.18 -10.78
C VAL A 52 -4.94 30.83 -11.23
N ARG A 53 -5.48 31.72 -10.41
CA ARG A 53 -6.70 32.49 -10.70
C ARG A 53 -6.49 33.96 -10.34
N GLY A 54 -6.11 34.77 -11.33
CA GLY A 54 -5.75 36.18 -11.10
C GLY A 54 -4.52 36.28 -10.18
N ASP A 55 -4.68 36.92 -9.05
CA ASP A 55 -3.62 37.13 -8.06
C ASP A 55 -3.58 36.04 -6.98
N THR A 56 -4.34 34.97 -7.16
CA THR A 56 -4.40 33.84 -6.23
C THR A 56 -3.72 32.61 -6.82
N ILE A 57 -2.82 31.99 -6.04
CA ILE A 57 -2.17 30.73 -6.35
C ILE A 57 -2.63 29.70 -5.32
N ASP A 58 -3.30 28.66 -5.75
CA ASP A 58 -3.63 27.50 -4.90
C ASP A 58 -2.64 26.38 -5.18
N VAL A 59 -2.00 25.84 -4.15
CA VAL A 59 -1.07 24.71 -4.23
C VAL A 59 -1.59 23.56 -3.40
N PHE A 60 -1.65 22.36 -3.97
CA PHE A 60 -2.00 21.15 -3.22
C PHE A 60 -0.73 20.34 -2.93
N PRO A 61 -0.16 20.46 -1.71
CA PRO A 61 1.10 19.79 -1.39
C PRO A 61 1.01 18.27 -1.49
N ALA A 62 2.11 17.64 -1.91
CA ALA A 62 2.26 16.18 -1.97
C ALA A 62 2.05 15.49 -0.62
N SER A 63 2.42 16.18 0.47
CA SER A 63 2.33 15.66 1.86
C SER A 63 0.90 15.65 2.42
N GLU A 64 -0.01 16.41 1.81
CA GLU A 64 -1.35 16.63 2.34
C GLU A 64 -2.39 15.74 1.64
N ASN A 65 -3.45 15.38 2.37
CA ASN A 65 -4.52 14.55 1.83
C ASN A 65 -5.75 15.36 1.39
N ASN A 66 -6.11 16.38 2.17
CA ASN A 66 -7.34 17.15 1.97
C ASN A 66 -7.12 18.66 2.05
N VAL A 67 -5.96 19.11 2.50
CA VAL A 67 -5.67 20.53 2.75
C VAL A 67 -4.77 21.06 1.66
N ALA A 68 -5.16 22.18 1.05
CA ALA A 68 -4.35 22.92 0.11
C ALA A 68 -3.99 24.30 0.66
N VAL A 69 -2.94 24.89 0.11
CA VAL A 69 -2.43 26.21 0.45
C VAL A 69 -2.93 27.21 -0.57
N ARG A 70 -3.49 28.32 -0.10
CA ARG A 70 -3.83 29.48 -0.91
C ARG A 70 -2.88 30.61 -0.61
N ILE A 71 -2.27 31.17 -1.64
CA ILE A 71 -1.40 32.32 -1.62
C ILE A 71 -2.14 33.45 -2.33
N GLU A 72 -2.53 34.48 -1.61
CA GLU A 72 -3.16 35.67 -2.18
C GLU A 72 -2.09 36.77 -2.30
N MET A 73 -2.04 37.39 -3.48
CA MET A 73 -1.02 38.41 -3.78
C MET A 73 -1.67 39.76 -4.05
N PHE A 74 -1.00 40.81 -3.66
CA PHE A 74 -1.33 42.18 -4.05
C PHE A 74 -0.13 42.79 -4.79
N GLY A 75 -0.16 42.74 -6.12
CA GLY A 75 1.01 43.03 -6.94
C GLY A 75 2.09 41.97 -6.73
N ASP A 76 3.27 42.42 -6.30
CA ASP A 76 4.43 41.58 -5.99
C ASP A 76 4.58 41.28 -4.47
N GLU A 77 3.57 41.58 -3.66
CA GLU A 77 3.56 41.33 -2.23
C GLU A 77 2.57 40.20 -1.90
N ILE A 78 2.94 39.31 -0.99
CA ILE A 78 2.03 38.27 -0.45
C ILE A 78 1.12 38.94 0.58
N ASP A 79 -0.19 39.04 0.25
CA ASP A 79 -1.18 39.66 1.13
C ASP A 79 -1.59 38.68 2.25
N SER A 80 -1.93 37.43 1.88
CA SER A 80 -2.34 36.43 2.85
C SER A 80 -1.94 35.00 2.45
N LEU A 81 -1.81 34.13 3.47
CA LEU A 81 -1.56 32.70 3.34
C LEU A 81 -2.62 31.94 4.11
N THR A 82 -3.40 31.10 3.42
CA THR A 82 -4.46 30.31 4.05
C THR A 82 -4.37 28.84 3.67
N GLU A 83 -4.69 27.97 4.63
CA GLU A 83 -4.95 26.57 4.38
C GLU A 83 -6.47 26.37 4.22
N PHE A 84 -6.88 25.63 3.21
CA PHE A 84 -8.29 25.35 2.95
C PHE A 84 -8.53 23.87 2.61
N ASP A 85 -9.69 23.37 2.96
CA ASP A 85 -10.12 22.03 2.59
C ASP A 85 -10.48 21.99 1.09
N VAL A 86 -9.86 21.05 0.36
CA VAL A 86 -9.99 20.96 -1.10
C VAL A 86 -11.41 20.58 -1.55
N LEU A 87 -12.14 19.83 -0.72
CA LEU A 87 -13.48 19.35 -1.06
C LEU A 87 -14.56 20.40 -0.77
N THR A 88 -14.46 21.07 0.37
CA THR A 88 -15.48 22.05 0.81
C THR A 88 -15.13 23.47 0.38
N GLY A 89 -13.85 23.76 0.17
CA GLY A 89 -13.33 25.11 -0.08
C GLY A 89 -13.29 26.00 1.17
N GLU A 90 -13.59 25.45 2.34
CA GLU A 90 -13.60 26.19 3.60
C GLU A 90 -12.17 26.44 4.10
N THR A 91 -11.90 27.63 4.61
CA THR A 91 -10.62 27.97 5.24
C THR A 91 -10.45 27.19 6.53
N VAL A 92 -9.38 26.41 6.61
CA VAL A 92 -8.99 25.61 7.79
C VAL A 92 -8.20 26.47 8.77
N ALA A 93 -7.23 27.24 8.26
CA ALA A 93 -6.37 28.10 9.07
C ALA A 93 -5.76 29.22 8.23
N GLU A 94 -5.53 30.39 8.87
CA GLU A 94 -4.64 31.44 8.37
C GLU A 94 -3.22 31.18 8.90
N ARG A 95 -2.20 31.43 8.08
CA ARG A 95 -0.80 31.15 8.41
C ARG A 95 0.07 32.38 8.25
N ASN A 96 0.94 32.61 9.21
CA ASN A 96 1.99 33.63 9.14
C ASN A 96 3.28 33.15 8.45
N HIS A 97 3.35 31.85 8.17
CA HIS A 97 4.45 31.21 7.47
C HIS A 97 3.97 29.86 6.91
N ILE A 98 4.31 29.57 5.67
CA ILE A 98 4.09 28.27 5.03
C ILE A 98 5.38 27.82 4.34
N GLY A 99 5.72 26.54 4.56
CA GLY A 99 6.76 25.83 3.82
C GLY A 99 6.12 24.85 2.84
N ILE A 100 6.40 24.97 1.55
CA ILE A 100 6.00 24.03 0.52
C ILE A 100 7.24 23.26 0.10
N PHE A 101 7.19 21.93 0.19
CA PHE A 101 8.28 21.04 -0.17
C PHE A 101 8.06 20.44 -1.57
N PRO A 102 9.13 19.95 -2.24
CA PRO A 102 9.02 19.36 -3.56
C PRO A 102 8.00 18.22 -3.67
N ALA A 103 7.34 18.11 -4.81
CA ALA A 103 6.37 17.05 -5.11
C ALA A 103 7.04 15.67 -5.31
N SER A 104 8.33 15.64 -5.61
CA SER A 104 9.14 14.44 -5.81
C SER A 104 10.38 14.43 -4.93
N HIS A 105 10.80 13.26 -4.47
CA HIS A 105 12.08 13.10 -3.77
C HIS A 105 13.32 13.17 -4.69
N TYR A 106 13.13 13.06 -6.01
CA TYR A 106 14.21 13.14 -7.01
C TYR A 106 14.23 14.51 -7.69
N VAL A 107 14.22 15.59 -6.90
CA VAL A 107 14.43 16.94 -7.38
C VAL A 107 15.90 17.32 -7.26
N THR A 108 16.41 18.06 -8.23
CA THR A 108 17.79 18.54 -8.22
C THR A 108 17.92 19.84 -8.98
N SER A 109 18.99 20.58 -8.74
CA SER A 109 19.24 21.84 -9.43
C SER A 109 19.54 21.61 -10.91
N SER A 110 19.24 22.61 -11.75
CA SER A 110 19.50 22.57 -13.20
C SER A 110 20.97 22.27 -13.53
N ASP A 111 21.91 22.72 -12.69
CA ASP A 111 23.34 22.48 -12.88
C ASP A 111 23.72 21.02 -12.56
N LYS A 112 23.20 20.47 -11.48
CA LYS A 112 23.37 19.04 -11.16
C LYS A 112 22.74 18.17 -12.25
N LEU A 113 21.55 18.53 -12.72
CA LEU A 113 20.85 17.78 -13.78
C LEU A 113 21.68 17.75 -15.07
N ARG A 114 22.25 18.88 -15.50
CA ARG A 114 23.13 18.93 -16.68
C ARG A 114 24.38 18.03 -16.53
N ARG A 115 25.00 18.02 -15.35
CA ARG A 115 26.12 17.10 -15.08
C ARG A 115 25.68 15.65 -15.11
N ALA A 116 24.52 15.34 -14.53
CA ALA A 116 23.96 14.00 -14.54
C ALA A 116 23.71 13.51 -15.98
N VAL A 117 23.08 14.33 -16.83
CA VAL A 117 22.86 14.04 -18.25
C VAL A 117 24.16 13.69 -18.95
N THR A 118 25.20 14.54 -18.84
CA THR A 118 26.51 14.28 -19.45
C THR A 118 27.16 12.97 -18.93
N SER A 119 26.99 12.69 -17.65
CA SER A 119 27.51 11.46 -17.03
C SER A 119 26.75 10.21 -17.48
N ILE A 120 25.43 10.31 -17.68
CA ILE A 120 24.58 9.23 -18.23
C ILE A 120 24.94 8.95 -19.69
N GLU A 121 25.11 9.99 -20.52
CA GLU A 121 25.54 9.85 -21.92
C GLU A 121 26.88 9.09 -22.03
N LYS A 122 27.83 9.45 -21.19
CA LYS A 122 29.14 8.77 -21.15
C LYS A 122 29.03 7.29 -20.74
N GLU A 123 28.18 6.97 -19.76
CA GLU A 123 27.92 5.58 -19.36
C GLU A 123 27.23 4.82 -20.49
N LEU A 124 26.25 5.44 -21.15
CA LEU A 124 25.54 4.86 -22.28
C LEU A 124 26.50 4.47 -23.41
N ASP A 125 27.35 5.40 -23.85
CA ASP A 125 28.34 5.17 -24.92
C ASP A 125 29.25 3.99 -24.59
N GLY A 126 29.75 3.94 -23.34
CA GLY A 126 30.57 2.83 -22.86
C GLY A 126 29.83 1.50 -22.91
N ARG A 127 28.59 1.48 -22.42
CA ARG A 127 27.78 0.26 -22.37
C ARG A 127 27.33 -0.22 -23.75
N LEU A 128 27.00 0.68 -24.65
CA LEU A 128 26.66 0.34 -26.04
C LEU A 128 27.84 -0.31 -26.75
N LYS A 129 29.06 0.18 -26.55
CA LYS A 129 30.27 -0.44 -27.08
C LYS A 129 30.45 -1.87 -26.58
N GLU A 130 30.34 -2.07 -25.24
CA GLU A 130 30.44 -3.41 -24.63
C GLU A 130 29.40 -4.39 -25.19
N LEU A 131 28.13 -3.95 -25.33
CA LEU A 131 27.06 -4.81 -25.86
C LEU A 131 27.27 -5.15 -27.34
N ARG A 132 27.75 -4.19 -28.15
CA ARG A 132 28.08 -4.42 -29.56
C ARG A 132 29.28 -5.36 -29.70
N ASP A 133 30.30 -5.21 -28.87
CA ASP A 133 31.47 -6.10 -28.86
C ASP A 133 31.10 -7.54 -28.43
N GLN A 134 30.00 -7.72 -27.69
CA GLN A 134 29.43 -9.01 -27.31
C GLN A 134 28.39 -9.54 -28.30
N ASP A 135 28.18 -8.89 -29.45
CA ASP A 135 27.16 -9.20 -30.46
C ASP A 135 25.71 -9.15 -29.94
N LYS A 136 25.45 -8.39 -28.86
CA LYS A 136 24.14 -8.14 -28.26
C LYS A 136 23.49 -6.91 -28.88
N LEU A 137 23.20 -6.97 -30.18
CA LEU A 137 22.73 -5.82 -30.95
C LEU A 137 21.31 -5.37 -30.57
N LEU A 138 20.44 -6.31 -30.19
CA LEU A 138 19.06 -6.01 -29.80
C LEU A 138 19.02 -5.29 -28.42
N GLU A 139 19.84 -5.76 -27.50
CA GLU A 139 20.00 -5.14 -26.17
C GLU A 139 20.60 -3.74 -26.30
N ALA A 140 21.59 -3.57 -27.17
CA ALA A 140 22.20 -2.27 -27.45
C ALA A 140 21.17 -1.28 -28.02
N GLN A 141 20.41 -1.68 -29.05
CA GLN A 141 19.37 -0.83 -29.64
C GLN A 141 18.30 -0.42 -28.64
N ARG A 142 17.81 -1.36 -27.83
CA ARG A 142 16.80 -1.10 -26.79
C ARG A 142 17.30 -0.11 -25.75
N LEU A 143 18.51 -0.31 -25.26
CA LEU A 143 19.14 0.56 -24.27
C LEU A 143 19.32 1.97 -24.82
N GLU A 144 19.84 2.09 -26.05
CA GLU A 144 20.07 3.35 -26.73
C GLU A 144 18.76 4.15 -26.91
N GLN A 145 17.71 3.52 -27.43
CA GLN A 145 16.41 4.17 -27.61
C GLN A 145 15.80 4.64 -26.28
N ARG A 146 15.81 3.77 -25.28
CA ARG A 146 15.21 4.09 -23.97
C ARG A 146 15.98 5.21 -23.27
N THR A 147 17.30 5.12 -23.21
CA THR A 147 18.11 6.10 -22.47
C THR A 147 18.10 7.47 -23.17
N ASN A 148 18.17 7.52 -24.51
CA ASN A 148 18.07 8.79 -25.23
C ASN A 148 16.71 9.47 -25.00
N TYR A 149 15.61 8.71 -25.02
CA TYR A 149 14.30 9.26 -24.70
C TYR A 149 14.23 9.80 -23.25
N ASP A 150 14.77 9.07 -22.28
CA ASP A 150 14.81 9.50 -20.88
C ASP A 150 15.67 10.78 -20.71
N LEU A 151 16.79 10.88 -21.46
CA LEU A 151 17.67 12.07 -21.46
C LEU A 151 16.96 13.29 -22.06
N GLU A 152 16.26 13.14 -23.17
CA GLU A 152 15.45 14.20 -23.78
C GLU A 152 14.39 14.71 -22.80
N MET A 153 13.66 13.80 -22.15
CA MET A 153 12.69 14.18 -21.12
C MET A 153 13.31 14.91 -19.93
N MET A 154 14.48 14.48 -19.47
CA MET A 154 15.20 15.16 -18.39
C MET A 154 15.64 16.57 -18.79
N GLN A 155 16.08 16.78 -20.05
CA GLN A 155 16.51 18.08 -20.55
C GLN A 155 15.34 19.05 -20.76
N GLU A 156 14.22 18.57 -21.30
CA GLU A 156 13.06 19.41 -21.65
C GLU A 156 12.11 19.66 -20.46
N VAL A 157 11.89 18.65 -19.63
CA VAL A 157 10.88 18.68 -18.55
C VAL A 157 11.51 18.65 -17.16
N GLY A 158 12.81 18.34 -17.05
CA GLY A 158 13.49 18.15 -15.77
C GLY A 158 13.20 16.80 -15.09
N TYR A 159 12.45 15.91 -15.72
CA TYR A 159 12.02 14.63 -15.15
C TYR A 159 11.79 13.59 -16.25
N CYS A 160 11.99 12.30 -15.92
CA CYS A 160 11.59 11.17 -16.75
C CYS A 160 10.96 10.06 -15.93
N SER A 161 10.15 9.20 -16.55
CA SER A 161 9.60 8.01 -15.89
C SER A 161 10.71 7.01 -15.56
N GLY A 162 10.88 6.70 -14.26
CA GLY A 162 11.95 5.83 -13.78
C GLY A 162 13.26 6.58 -13.53
N ILE A 163 13.19 7.88 -13.25
CA ILE A 163 14.35 8.75 -12.95
C ILE A 163 15.21 8.18 -11.82
N GLU A 164 14.62 7.42 -10.89
CA GLU A 164 15.33 6.75 -9.80
C GLU A 164 16.44 5.79 -10.30
N ASN A 165 16.32 5.26 -11.52
CA ASN A 165 17.36 4.41 -12.12
C ASN A 165 18.65 5.17 -12.46
N TYR A 166 18.57 6.49 -12.52
CA TYR A 166 19.69 7.41 -12.76
C TYR A 166 20.15 8.12 -11.47
N SER A 167 19.62 7.72 -10.30
CA SER A 167 19.87 8.37 -9.00
C SER A 167 21.34 8.51 -8.64
N ARG A 168 22.20 7.57 -9.05
CA ARG A 168 23.65 7.65 -8.84
C ARG A 168 24.23 8.90 -9.51
N HIS A 169 23.86 9.17 -10.75
CA HIS A 169 24.33 10.33 -11.50
C HIS A 169 23.76 11.63 -10.96
N MET A 170 22.49 11.60 -10.50
CA MET A 170 21.83 12.79 -9.94
C MET A 170 22.43 13.23 -8.60
N SER A 171 22.93 12.30 -7.81
CA SER A 171 23.56 12.58 -6.50
C SER A 171 25.09 12.55 -6.53
N ASP A 172 25.71 12.56 -7.72
CA ASP A 172 27.18 12.54 -7.92
C ASP A 172 27.91 11.41 -7.14
N ARG A 173 27.21 10.29 -6.87
CA ARG A 173 27.79 9.13 -6.14
C ARG A 173 28.69 8.29 -7.03
N LYS A 174 29.70 7.68 -6.42
CA LYS A 174 30.54 6.70 -7.10
C LYS A 174 29.82 5.37 -7.27
N PRO A 175 30.23 4.55 -8.25
CA PRO A 175 29.72 3.19 -8.38
C PRO A 175 29.84 2.38 -7.09
N GLY A 176 28.73 1.75 -6.65
CA GLY A 176 28.68 0.94 -5.44
C GLY A 176 28.43 1.72 -4.14
N GLU A 177 28.53 3.03 -4.13
CA GLU A 177 28.18 3.83 -2.94
C GLU A 177 26.71 3.67 -2.57
N PRO A 178 26.37 3.58 -1.24
CA PRO A 178 25.01 3.44 -0.79
C PRO A 178 24.14 4.66 -1.19
N PRO A 179 22.87 4.45 -1.55
CA PRO A 179 21.97 5.56 -1.83
C PRO A 179 21.60 6.31 -0.54
N PHE A 180 21.16 7.55 -0.71
CA PHE A 180 20.37 8.22 0.33
C PHE A 180 19.06 7.49 0.53
N THR A 181 18.59 7.42 1.78
CA THR A 181 17.37 6.74 2.17
C THR A 181 16.55 7.60 3.10
N LEU A 182 15.37 7.15 3.50
CA LEU A 182 14.57 7.87 4.49
C LEU A 182 15.32 8.11 5.81
N LEU A 183 16.28 7.24 6.16
CA LEU A 183 17.10 7.40 7.38
C LEU A 183 17.97 8.65 7.33
N ASP A 184 18.44 9.03 6.15
CA ASP A 184 19.32 10.20 5.94
C ASP A 184 18.54 11.53 6.03
N TYR A 185 17.20 11.51 6.13
CA TYR A 185 16.34 12.69 6.35
C TYR A 185 16.10 12.99 7.84
N PHE A 186 16.53 12.11 8.75
CA PHE A 186 16.40 12.30 10.18
C PHE A 186 17.68 12.95 10.75
N PRO A 187 17.60 13.63 11.92
CA PRO A 187 18.80 14.07 12.63
C PRO A 187 19.63 12.86 13.07
N GLU A 188 20.94 13.07 13.31
CA GLU A 188 21.89 11.99 13.63
C GLU A 188 21.51 11.18 14.90
N ASP A 189 20.83 11.80 15.86
CA ASP A 189 20.46 11.20 17.14
C ASP A 189 19.05 10.58 17.16
N PHE A 190 18.53 10.14 15.99
CA PHE A 190 17.22 9.55 15.91
C PHE A 190 17.13 8.15 16.57
N LEU A 191 15.93 7.78 16.99
CA LEU A 191 15.57 6.48 17.52
C LEU A 191 14.77 5.69 16.47
N ILE A 192 15.18 4.46 16.17
CA ILE A 192 14.40 3.52 15.36
C ILE A 192 13.63 2.56 16.26
N MET A 193 12.35 2.38 15.99
CA MET A 193 11.54 1.29 16.51
C MET A 193 11.19 0.34 15.37
N ILE A 194 11.64 -0.91 15.46
CA ILE A 194 11.32 -1.95 14.47
C ILE A 194 10.19 -2.81 15.03
N ASP A 195 8.99 -2.59 14.49
CA ASP A 195 7.83 -3.42 14.80
C ASP A 195 7.90 -4.76 14.07
N GLU A 196 7.38 -5.82 14.72
CA GLU A 196 7.45 -7.22 14.26
C GLU A 196 8.86 -7.59 13.80
N SER A 197 9.86 -7.29 14.63
CA SER A 197 11.28 -7.38 14.28
C SER A 197 11.70 -8.77 13.81
N HIS A 198 11.06 -9.83 14.33
CA HIS A 198 11.30 -11.22 13.92
C HIS A 198 11.02 -11.49 12.42
N VAL A 199 10.21 -10.63 11.77
CA VAL A 199 9.96 -10.66 10.31
C VAL A 199 10.72 -9.54 9.61
N THR A 200 10.71 -8.33 10.16
CA THR A 200 11.29 -7.14 9.55
C THR A 200 12.81 -7.26 9.38
N VAL A 201 13.53 -7.77 10.38
CA VAL A 201 15.00 -7.94 10.31
C VAL A 201 15.42 -8.91 9.21
N PRO A 202 14.83 -10.13 9.09
CA PRO A 202 15.10 -11.00 7.95
C PRO A 202 14.76 -10.37 6.58
N GLN A 203 13.67 -9.58 6.48
CA GLN A 203 13.35 -8.86 5.26
C GLN A 203 14.41 -7.83 4.89
N LEU A 204 14.87 -7.02 5.83
CA LEU A 204 15.95 -6.05 5.62
C LEU A 204 17.21 -6.72 5.04
N ARG A 205 17.58 -7.90 5.55
CA ARG A 205 18.71 -8.69 5.04
C ARG A 205 18.51 -9.21 3.62
N ALA A 206 17.28 -9.60 3.28
CA ALA A 206 16.97 -10.20 1.98
C ALA A 206 16.75 -9.18 0.85
N MET A 207 16.34 -7.95 1.17
CA MET A 207 15.93 -6.94 0.19
C MET A 207 17.03 -6.60 -0.82
N TYR A 208 18.26 -6.41 -0.36
CA TYR A 208 19.40 -6.10 -1.23
C TYR A 208 19.60 -7.17 -2.31
N ASN A 209 19.73 -8.43 -1.91
CA ASN A 209 19.97 -9.54 -2.84
C ASN A 209 18.81 -9.75 -3.82
N GLY A 210 17.57 -9.58 -3.36
CA GLY A 210 16.38 -9.67 -4.21
C GLY A 210 16.32 -8.58 -5.27
N ASP A 211 16.65 -7.34 -4.88
CA ASP A 211 16.71 -6.21 -5.81
C ASP A 211 17.83 -6.35 -6.83
N GLN A 212 19.02 -6.73 -6.39
CA GLN A 212 20.19 -6.97 -7.26
C GLN A 212 19.91 -8.05 -8.30
N SER A 213 19.35 -9.19 -7.90
CA SER A 213 18.99 -10.28 -8.82
C SER A 213 18.04 -9.82 -9.91
N ARG A 214 16.98 -9.07 -9.55
CA ARG A 214 16.02 -8.53 -10.51
C ARG A 214 16.65 -7.51 -11.46
N LYS A 215 17.42 -6.55 -10.92
CA LYS A 215 18.02 -5.47 -11.72
C LYS A 215 19.16 -5.95 -12.60
N SER A 216 19.97 -6.92 -12.18
CA SER A 216 20.98 -7.54 -13.02
C SER A 216 20.38 -8.09 -14.31
N THR A 217 19.24 -8.78 -14.20
CA THR A 217 18.50 -9.25 -15.39
C THR A 217 18.10 -8.10 -16.31
N LEU A 218 17.59 -6.99 -15.76
CA LEU A 218 17.19 -5.83 -16.56
C LEU A 218 18.38 -5.16 -17.26
N VAL A 219 19.54 -5.10 -16.60
CA VAL A 219 20.79 -4.56 -17.16
C VAL A 219 21.36 -5.48 -18.26
N ASP A 220 21.36 -6.79 -18.03
CA ASP A 220 21.90 -7.79 -18.97
C ASP A 220 21.11 -7.83 -20.28
N TYR A 221 19.80 -7.59 -20.22
CA TYR A 221 18.91 -7.55 -21.39
C TYR A 221 18.70 -6.13 -21.96
N GLY A 222 19.49 -5.14 -21.56
CA GLY A 222 19.48 -3.80 -22.13
C GLY A 222 18.23 -2.96 -21.80
N PHE A 223 17.54 -3.25 -20.68
CA PHE A 223 16.42 -2.44 -20.22
C PHE A 223 16.84 -1.28 -19.31
N ARG A 224 18.05 -1.36 -18.72
CA ARG A 224 18.59 -0.35 -17.80
C ARG A 224 20.11 -0.25 -17.98
N LEU A 225 20.65 0.93 -17.68
CA LEU A 225 22.10 1.12 -17.53
C LEU A 225 22.63 0.39 -16.28
N PRO A 226 23.93 0.03 -16.25
CA PRO A 226 24.55 -0.57 -15.06
C PRO A 226 24.39 0.26 -13.79
N SER A 227 24.38 1.60 -13.88
CA SER A 227 24.12 2.52 -12.77
C SER A 227 22.78 2.32 -12.06
N ALA A 228 21.80 1.70 -12.71
CA ALA A 228 20.52 1.35 -12.08
C ALA A 228 20.68 0.35 -10.91
N LEU A 229 21.79 -0.41 -10.87
CA LEU A 229 22.14 -1.30 -9.76
C LEU A 229 22.44 -0.54 -8.47
N ASP A 230 22.85 0.73 -8.57
CA ASP A 230 23.15 1.60 -7.42
C ASP A 230 21.91 2.32 -6.85
N ASN A 231 20.76 2.24 -7.52
CA ASN A 231 19.46 2.55 -6.93
C ASN A 231 18.92 1.30 -6.23
N ARG A 232 19.35 1.05 -5.03
CA ARG A 232 19.16 -0.19 -4.31
C ARG A 232 18.78 0.02 -2.85
N PRO A 233 18.22 -0.98 -2.17
CA PRO A 233 18.16 -0.94 -0.71
C PRO A 233 19.58 -0.90 -0.12
N LEU A 234 19.70 -0.39 1.10
CA LEU A 234 20.92 -0.58 1.88
C LEU A 234 21.19 -2.07 2.08
N THR A 235 22.45 -2.44 2.14
CA THR A 235 22.84 -3.71 2.74
C THR A 235 22.52 -3.69 4.23
N PHE A 236 22.48 -4.85 4.88
CA PHE A 236 22.21 -4.91 6.31
C PHE A 236 23.28 -4.23 7.15
N ASP A 237 24.54 -4.29 6.72
CA ASP A 237 25.67 -3.63 7.37
C ASP A 237 25.57 -2.11 7.23
N GLU A 238 25.32 -1.59 6.02
CA GLU A 238 25.06 -0.15 5.78
C GLU A 238 23.87 0.38 6.59
N PHE A 239 22.83 -0.43 6.76
CA PHE A 239 21.70 -0.10 7.61
C PHE A 239 22.14 0.00 9.07
N THR A 240 22.89 -0.97 9.56
CA THR A 240 23.34 -1.03 10.95
C THR A 240 24.28 0.13 11.29
N GLU A 241 25.15 0.53 10.35
CA GLU A 241 26.07 1.67 10.51
C GLU A 241 25.35 3.01 10.65
N ARG A 242 24.15 3.15 10.08
CA ARG A 242 23.34 4.39 10.17
C ARG A 242 22.53 4.51 11.46
N ILE A 243 22.42 3.43 12.23
CA ILE A 243 21.58 3.40 13.44
C ILE A 243 22.34 3.92 14.63
N ASN A 244 21.77 4.92 15.32
CA ASN A 244 22.26 5.36 16.63
C ASN A 244 21.64 4.52 17.75
N GLN A 245 20.30 4.52 17.85
CA GLN A 245 19.55 3.79 18.86
C GLN A 245 18.43 2.99 18.22
N ILE A 246 18.17 1.78 18.72
CA ILE A 246 17.16 0.89 18.17
C ILE A 246 16.39 0.16 19.26
N ILE A 247 15.07 0.05 19.05
CA ILE A 247 14.17 -0.81 19.84
C ILE A 247 13.56 -1.84 18.90
N TYR A 248 13.77 -3.11 19.21
CA TYR A 248 13.11 -4.22 18.51
C TYR A 248 11.82 -4.57 19.25
N VAL A 249 10.68 -4.52 18.57
CA VAL A 249 9.38 -4.87 19.14
C VAL A 249 8.89 -6.15 18.50
N SER A 250 8.60 -7.16 19.31
CA SER A 250 8.07 -8.43 18.82
C SER A 250 7.44 -9.25 19.95
N ALA A 251 6.36 -9.96 19.65
CA ALA A 251 5.82 -10.99 20.55
C ALA A 251 6.70 -12.25 20.58
N THR A 252 7.55 -12.43 19.58
CA THR A 252 8.42 -13.60 19.35
C THR A 252 9.76 -13.15 18.77
N PRO A 253 10.62 -12.46 19.57
CA PRO A 253 11.91 -11.96 19.08
C PRO A 253 12.76 -13.05 18.46
N GLY A 254 13.44 -12.71 17.34
CA GLY A 254 14.29 -13.65 16.61
C GLY A 254 15.68 -13.84 17.24
N PRO A 255 16.46 -14.81 16.74
CA PRO A 255 17.81 -15.07 17.26
C PRO A 255 18.76 -13.87 17.13
N TYR A 256 18.56 -13.01 16.11
CA TYR A 256 19.38 -11.83 15.91
C TYR A 256 19.16 -10.82 17.04
N GLU A 257 17.89 -10.45 17.31
CA GLU A 257 17.53 -9.48 18.35
C GLU A 257 18.00 -9.99 19.71
N MET A 258 17.78 -11.27 19.99
CA MET A 258 18.25 -11.91 21.24
C MET A 258 19.77 -11.91 21.39
N GLY A 259 20.51 -11.92 20.26
CA GLY A 259 21.99 -11.90 20.27
C GLY A 259 22.60 -10.50 20.43
N VAL A 260 21.89 -9.43 20.01
CA VAL A 260 22.42 -8.06 20.03
C VAL A 260 21.80 -7.18 21.11
N GLN A 261 20.76 -7.65 21.80
CA GLN A 261 20.09 -6.88 22.86
C GLN A 261 21.03 -6.53 24.01
N THR A 262 20.88 -5.31 24.52
CA THR A 262 21.52 -4.87 25.78
C THR A 262 20.54 -4.91 26.94
N ASN A 263 19.25 -4.66 26.66
CA ASN A 263 18.16 -4.67 27.62
C ASN A 263 16.95 -5.40 27.03
N LEU A 264 16.20 -6.11 27.88
CA LEU A 264 14.93 -6.74 27.54
C LEU A 264 13.85 -6.21 28.47
N ALA A 265 12.75 -5.73 27.85
CA ALA A 265 11.54 -5.35 28.57
C ALA A 265 10.35 -6.16 28.05
N GLU A 266 9.56 -6.73 28.96
CA GLU A 266 8.34 -7.44 28.60
C GLU A 266 7.11 -6.57 28.88
N GLN A 267 6.31 -6.31 27.83
CA GLN A 267 5.00 -5.64 27.93
C GLN A 267 3.90 -6.70 27.82
N ILE A 268 3.54 -7.31 28.94
CA ILE A 268 2.53 -8.38 29.00
C ILE A 268 1.15 -7.81 29.32
N ILE A 269 1.10 -6.83 30.22
CA ILE A 269 -0.15 -6.27 30.72
C ILE A 269 -0.89 -5.47 29.65
N ARG A 270 -2.16 -5.84 29.44
CA ARG A 270 -3.11 -5.12 28.59
C ARG A 270 -4.04 -4.27 29.43
N PRO A 271 -4.17 -2.95 29.18
CA PRO A 271 -5.07 -2.08 29.94
C PRO A 271 -6.55 -2.50 29.87
N THR A 272 -6.95 -3.20 28.80
CA THR A 272 -8.30 -3.75 28.63
C THR A 272 -8.61 -4.94 29.53
N GLY A 273 -7.61 -5.47 30.23
CA GLY A 273 -7.72 -6.69 31.02
C GLY A 273 -7.86 -7.99 30.23
N LEU A 274 -7.88 -7.94 28.90
CA LEU A 274 -8.03 -9.11 28.04
C LEU A 274 -6.91 -10.13 28.27
N LEU A 275 -7.32 -11.36 28.58
CA LEU A 275 -6.40 -12.48 28.78
C LEU A 275 -5.94 -13.06 27.42
N ASP A 276 -4.77 -13.68 27.40
CA ASP A 276 -4.42 -14.57 26.30
C ASP A 276 -5.43 -15.74 26.22
N PRO A 277 -5.72 -16.29 25.03
CA PRO A 277 -6.76 -17.29 24.89
C PRO A 277 -6.44 -18.57 25.67
N SER A 278 -7.47 -19.28 26.09
CA SER A 278 -7.31 -20.64 26.61
C SER A 278 -6.96 -21.60 25.47
N ILE A 279 -6.08 -22.56 25.73
CA ILE A 279 -5.64 -23.54 24.72
C ILE A 279 -6.07 -24.94 25.13
N GLU A 280 -6.68 -25.67 24.20
CA GLU A 280 -7.04 -27.05 24.37
C GLU A 280 -6.41 -27.91 23.24
N VAL A 281 -5.89 -29.08 23.60
CA VAL A 281 -5.38 -30.04 22.62
C VAL A 281 -6.39 -31.17 22.51
N ARG A 282 -6.89 -31.42 21.31
CA ARG A 282 -7.88 -32.46 21.00
C ARG A 282 -7.32 -33.47 19.99
N PRO A 283 -7.77 -34.74 20.00
CA PRO A 283 -7.30 -35.76 19.07
C PRO A 283 -7.68 -35.41 17.61
N ILE A 284 -6.93 -35.97 16.67
CA ILE A 284 -7.21 -35.80 15.23
C ILE A 284 -8.44 -36.66 14.85
N GLU A 285 -8.63 -37.82 15.49
CA GLU A 285 -9.80 -38.65 15.25
C GLU A 285 -11.08 -37.92 15.65
N GLY A 286 -12.05 -37.81 14.73
CA GLY A 286 -13.31 -37.09 14.93
C GLY A 286 -13.19 -35.55 14.88
N GLN A 287 -12.05 -35.02 14.48
CA GLN A 287 -11.79 -33.58 14.49
C GLN A 287 -12.79 -32.77 13.63
N MET A 288 -13.32 -33.31 12.54
CA MET A 288 -14.25 -32.60 11.66
C MET A 288 -15.62 -32.39 12.31
N ASP A 289 -16.16 -33.42 12.97
CA ASP A 289 -17.44 -33.31 13.67
C ASP A 289 -17.31 -32.39 14.90
N ASP A 290 -16.21 -32.52 15.62
CA ASP A 290 -15.90 -31.66 16.77
C ASP A 290 -15.74 -30.17 16.36
N LEU A 291 -14.97 -29.91 15.31
CA LEU A 291 -14.79 -28.57 14.73
C LEU A 291 -16.11 -27.96 14.27
N LEU A 292 -16.96 -28.73 13.60
CA LEU A 292 -18.27 -28.28 13.15
C LEU A 292 -19.16 -27.90 14.34
N GLY A 293 -19.15 -28.70 15.41
CA GLY A 293 -19.84 -28.41 16.66
C GLY A 293 -19.36 -27.10 17.32
N GLU A 294 -18.06 -26.85 17.30
CA GLU A 294 -17.48 -25.61 17.83
C GLU A 294 -17.79 -24.39 16.94
N ILE A 295 -17.83 -24.56 15.61
CA ILE A 295 -18.23 -23.49 14.69
C ILE A 295 -19.68 -23.07 14.96
N HIS A 296 -20.63 -24.01 15.07
CA HIS A 296 -22.03 -23.68 15.34
C HIS A 296 -22.22 -22.93 16.66
N LYS A 297 -21.48 -23.28 17.72
CA LYS A 297 -21.51 -22.51 18.97
C LYS A 297 -21.09 -21.06 18.78
N ARG A 298 -20.12 -20.78 17.89
CA ARG A 298 -19.65 -19.42 17.61
C ARG A 298 -20.59 -18.67 16.68
N GLU A 299 -21.23 -19.37 15.73
CA GLU A 299 -22.28 -18.80 14.88
C GLU A 299 -23.46 -18.31 15.73
N GLU A 300 -23.93 -19.12 16.69
CA GLU A 300 -24.99 -18.75 17.62
C GLU A 300 -24.63 -17.54 18.50
N ALA A 301 -23.35 -17.41 18.86
CA ALA A 301 -22.82 -16.27 19.61
C ALA A 301 -22.48 -15.05 18.73
N HIS A 302 -22.66 -15.13 17.40
CA HIS A 302 -22.24 -14.10 16.44
C HIS A 302 -20.74 -13.78 16.46
N GLU A 303 -19.92 -14.75 16.85
CA GLU A 303 -18.47 -14.67 16.88
C GLU A 303 -17.86 -15.29 15.60
N ARG A 304 -16.56 -15.07 15.37
CA ARG A 304 -15.86 -15.51 14.17
C ARG A 304 -14.83 -16.58 14.49
N VAL A 305 -14.58 -17.43 13.49
CA VAL A 305 -13.65 -18.57 13.61
C VAL A 305 -12.55 -18.46 12.56
N LEU A 306 -11.30 -18.67 12.99
CA LEU A 306 -10.16 -18.86 12.10
C LEU A 306 -9.70 -20.30 12.13
N ILE A 307 -9.44 -20.89 10.96
CA ILE A 307 -8.93 -22.26 10.86
C ILE A 307 -7.64 -22.26 10.05
N THR A 308 -6.57 -22.83 10.60
CA THR A 308 -5.29 -22.93 9.92
C THR A 308 -5.00 -24.35 9.46
N THR A 309 -4.64 -24.50 8.19
CA THR A 309 -4.24 -25.75 7.55
C THR A 309 -2.77 -25.72 7.12
N LEU A 310 -2.21 -26.84 6.67
CA LEU A 310 -0.82 -26.93 6.22
C LEU A 310 -0.64 -26.68 4.73
N THR A 311 -1.65 -26.99 3.92
CA THR A 311 -1.56 -26.90 2.46
C THR A 311 -2.77 -26.19 1.85
N LYS A 312 -2.57 -25.65 0.64
CA LYS A 312 -3.63 -25.00 -0.13
C LYS A 312 -4.80 -25.96 -0.41
N LYS A 313 -4.46 -27.17 -0.82
CA LYS A 313 -5.46 -28.21 -1.08
C LYS A 313 -6.30 -28.53 0.16
N MET A 314 -5.67 -28.70 1.33
CA MET A 314 -6.43 -28.93 2.57
C MET A 314 -7.36 -27.75 2.91
N ALA A 315 -6.94 -26.49 2.63
CA ALA A 315 -7.79 -25.34 2.87
C ALA A 315 -9.00 -25.34 1.91
N GLU A 316 -8.79 -25.68 0.65
CA GLU A 316 -9.85 -25.81 -0.36
C GLU A 316 -10.82 -26.95 0.00
N ASP A 317 -10.31 -28.17 0.23
CA ASP A 317 -11.12 -29.33 0.59
C ASP A 317 -11.95 -29.09 1.87
N LEU A 318 -11.36 -28.40 2.88
CA LEU A 318 -12.07 -28.05 4.11
C LEU A 318 -13.14 -26.98 3.87
N THR A 319 -12.87 -26.02 3.01
CA THR A 319 -13.85 -24.98 2.67
C THR A 319 -15.06 -25.57 1.97
N ASP A 320 -14.83 -26.49 1.04
CA ASP A 320 -15.90 -27.21 0.34
C ASP A 320 -16.72 -28.05 1.33
N PHE A 321 -16.08 -28.81 2.21
CA PHE A 321 -16.76 -29.60 3.26
C PHE A 321 -17.64 -28.72 4.17
N LEU A 322 -17.10 -27.59 4.67
CA LEU A 322 -17.86 -26.68 5.53
C LEU A 322 -19.01 -25.99 4.78
N THR A 323 -18.82 -25.68 3.50
CA THR A 323 -19.88 -25.13 2.64
C THR A 323 -21.01 -26.13 2.44
N GLU A 324 -20.69 -27.39 2.19
CA GLU A 324 -21.69 -28.48 2.07
C GLU A 324 -22.43 -28.70 3.40
N ALA A 325 -21.77 -28.48 4.54
CA ALA A 325 -22.38 -28.53 5.86
C ALA A 325 -23.23 -27.27 6.19
N GLY A 326 -23.32 -26.29 5.28
CA GLY A 326 -24.15 -25.09 5.43
C GLY A 326 -23.46 -23.94 6.16
N VAL A 327 -22.17 -24.03 6.47
CA VAL A 327 -21.40 -22.98 7.15
C VAL A 327 -21.02 -21.88 6.16
N LYS A 328 -21.16 -20.62 6.55
CA LYS A 328 -20.68 -19.47 5.77
C LYS A 328 -19.16 -19.35 5.94
N VAL A 329 -18.43 -19.90 5.00
CA VAL A 329 -16.96 -19.99 5.03
C VAL A 329 -16.33 -19.35 3.80
N ARG A 330 -15.14 -18.78 3.98
CA ARG A 330 -14.22 -18.40 2.89
C ARG A 330 -12.82 -18.91 3.18
N TYR A 331 -12.01 -19.10 2.13
CA TYR A 331 -10.59 -19.38 2.31
C TYR A 331 -9.71 -18.24 1.80
N LEU A 332 -8.52 -18.13 2.38
CA LEU A 332 -7.52 -17.13 2.02
C LEU A 332 -6.18 -17.82 1.74
N HIS A 333 -5.60 -17.52 0.58
CA HIS A 333 -4.28 -18.02 0.16
C HIS A 333 -3.34 -16.90 -0.33
N SER A 334 -2.08 -17.25 -0.63
CA SER A 334 -1.04 -16.29 -1.01
C SER A 334 -1.30 -15.53 -2.31
N ASP A 335 -2.11 -16.11 -3.22
CA ASP A 335 -2.32 -15.59 -4.56
C ASP A 335 -3.48 -14.58 -4.64
N VAL A 336 -4.19 -14.37 -3.51
CA VAL A 336 -5.27 -13.37 -3.41
C VAL A 336 -4.66 -11.97 -3.43
N ALA A 337 -5.18 -11.11 -4.30
CA ALA A 337 -4.73 -9.72 -4.43
C ALA A 337 -4.93 -8.94 -3.11
N THR A 338 -4.08 -7.95 -2.87
CA THR A 338 -4.08 -7.19 -1.61
C THR A 338 -5.43 -6.53 -1.31
N ILE A 339 -6.11 -5.99 -2.33
CA ILE A 339 -7.43 -5.37 -2.19
C ILE A 339 -8.48 -6.41 -1.83
N GLU A 340 -8.53 -7.53 -2.54
CA GLU A 340 -9.46 -8.63 -2.28
C GLU A 340 -9.25 -9.23 -0.88
N ARG A 341 -7.99 -9.33 -0.44
CA ARG A 341 -7.66 -9.75 0.93
C ARG A 341 -8.25 -8.80 1.98
N ALA A 342 -8.16 -7.49 1.75
CA ALA A 342 -8.74 -6.49 2.64
C ALA A 342 -10.29 -6.60 2.68
N GLU A 343 -10.92 -6.88 1.55
CA GLU A 343 -12.36 -7.11 1.45
C GLU A 343 -12.78 -8.38 2.22
N ILE A 344 -12.05 -9.48 2.06
CA ILE A 344 -12.32 -10.74 2.81
C ILE A 344 -12.25 -10.49 4.32
N ILE A 345 -11.25 -9.78 4.80
CA ILE A 345 -11.09 -9.48 6.23
C ILE A 345 -12.22 -8.57 6.73
N ARG A 346 -12.59 -7.54 5.96
CA ARG A 346 -13.72 -6.66 6.27
C ARG A 346 -15.03 -7.46 6.34
N ASP A 347 -15.27 -8.32 5.38
CA ASP A 347 -16.49 -9.13 5.29
C ASP A 347 -16.61 -10.13 6.45
N LEU A 348 -15.48 -10.74 6.88
CA LEU A 348 -15.42 -11.56 8.09
C LEU A 348 -15.83 -10.74 9.33
N ARG A 349 -15.24 -9.56 9.51
CA ARG A 349 -15.55 -8.65 10.62
C ARG A 349 -16.99 -8.16 10.59
N ALA A 350 -17.52 -7.88 9.40
CA ALA A 350 -18.91 -7.46 9.20
C ALA A 350 -19.93 -8.60 9.37
N GLY A 351 -19.47 -9.86 9.44
CA GLY A 351 -20.36 -11.02 9.59
C GLY A 351 -21.05 -11.46 8.30
N VAL A 352 -20.50 -11.13 7.16
CA VAL A 352 -20.98 -11.66 5.87
C VAL A 352 -20.75 -13.18 5.81
N PHE A 353 -19.68 -13.63 6.44
CA PHE A 353 -19.38 -15.05 6.67
C PHE A 353 -18.75 -15.23 8.07
N ASP A 354 -18.75 -16.45 8.60
CA ASP A 354 -18.43 -16.70 10.00
C ASP A 354 -17.08 -17.40 10.18
N VAL A 355 -16.60 -18.11 9.15
CA VAL A 355 -15.37 -18.91 9.20
C VAL A 355 -14.40 -18.51 8.10
N LEU A 356 -13.14 -18.28 8.48
CA LEU A 356 -12.05 -18.05 7.53
C LEU A 356 -11.02 -19.18 7.65
N VAL A 357 -10.80 -19.89 6.53
CA VAL A 357 -9.81 -20.96 6.42
C VAL A 357 -8.58 -20.48 5.67
N GLY A 358 -7.38 -20.90 6.07
CA GLY A 358 -6.17 -20.63 5.29
C GLY A 358 -4.90 -21.24 5.85
N ILE A 359 -3.84 -21.17 5.05
CA ILE A 359 -2.55 -21.79 5.36
C ILE A 359 -1.74 -20.90 6.30
N ASN A 360 -1.57 -19.65 5.93
CA ASN A 360 -0.84 -18.62 6.68
C ASN A 360 -1.72 -17.38 6.77
N LEU A 361 -2.86 -17.53 7.44
CA LEU A 361 -3.86 -16.47 7.62
C LEU A 361 -3.30 -15.25 8.34
N LEU A 362 -2.11 -15.38 8.90
CA LEU A 362 -1.73 -14.68 10.10
C LEU A 362 -0.44 -13.93 9.89
N ARG A 363 -0.33 -13.28 8.73
CA ARG A 363 0.64 -12.21 8.60
C ARG A 363 0.29 -11.11 9.58
N GLU A 364 1.30 -10.44 10.08
CA GLU A 364 1.29 -9.35 11.02
C GLU A 364 0.28 -8.26 10.57
N GLY A 365 -0.22 -7.47 11.50
CA GLY A 365 -1.09 -6.32 11.21
C GLY A 365 -2.59 -6.60 11.09
N LEU A 366 -3.07 -7.82 11.34
CA LEU A 366 -4.50 -8.11 11.35
C LEU A 366 -5.11 -7.90 12.75
N ASP A 367 -6.14 -7.07 12.84
CA ASP A 367 -6.89 -6.77 14.06
C ASP A 367 -8.36 -7.21 13.88
N MET A 368 -8.73 -8.34 14.49
CA MET A 368 -10.04 -8.97 14.37
C MET A 368 -10.58 -9.32 15.75
N PRO A 369 -11.09 -8.33 16.51
CA PRO A 369 -11.62 -8.58 17.85
C PRO A 369 -12.86 -9.48 17.87
N GLU A 370 -13.51 -9.67 16.74
CA GLU A 370 -14.68 -10.55 16.57
C GLU A 370 -14.32 -12.04 16.57
N VAL A 371 -13.02 -12.38 16.42
CA VAL A 371 -12.54 -13.77 16.40
C VAL A 371 -12.41 -14.28 17.84
N SER A 372 -13.22 -15.27 18.19
CA SER A 372 -13.18 -15.95 19.50
C SER A 372 -12.55 -17.34 19.43
N LEU A 373 -12.58 -18.01 18.26
CA LEU A 373 -12.01 -19.34 18.11
C LEU A 373 -10.92 -19.36 17.03
N VAL A 374 -9.80 -19.96 17.37
CA VAL A 374 -8.75 -20.34 16.42
C VAL A 374 -8.57 -21.85 16.48
N ALA A 375 -8.79 -22.54 15.36
CA ALA A 375 -8.55 -23.96 15.21
C ALA A 375 -7.27 -24.21 14.40
N ILE A 376 -6.37 -25.01 14.95
CA ILE A 376 -5.09 -25.37 14.32
C ILE A 376 -5.15 -26.86 13.99
N LEU A 377 -5.35 -27.19 12.71
CA LEU A 377 -5.34 -28.56 12.24
C LEU A 377 -3.91 -29.08 12.08
N ASP A 378 -3.70 -30.37 12.28
CA ASP A 378 -2.38 -31.00 12.20
C ASP A 378 -1.31 -30.22 13.00
N ALA A 379 -1.63 -29.85 14.22
CA ALA A 379 -0.74 -29.04 15.06
C ALA A 379 0.55 -29.78 15.45
N ASP A 380 0.57 -31.11 15.39
CA ASP A 380 1.74 -31.97 15.67
C ASP A 380 2.67 -32.18 14.45
N LYS A 381 2.36 -31.63 13.29
CA LYS A 381 3.21 -31.71 12.10
C LYS A 381 4.25 -30.59 12.15
N GLU A 382 5.39 -30.86 12.80
CA GLU A 382 6.47 -29.88 12.92
C GLU A 382 6.94 -29.37 11.56
N GLY A 383 7.19 -28.05 11.48
CA GLY A 383 7.64 -27.36 10.29
C GLY A 383 7.52 -25.85 10.44
N PHE A 384 7.84 -25.11 9.40
CA PHE A 384 7.81 -23.65 9.40
C PHE A 384 6.44 -23.08 9.86
N LEU A 385 5.32 -23.66 9.41
CA LEU A 385 3.96 -23.22 9.75
C LEU A 385 3.51 -23.67 11.15
N ARG A 386 4.27 -24.51 11.82
CA ARG A 386 3.99 -25.05 13.16
C ARG A 386 5.20 -24.87 14.09
N SER A 387 6.05 -23.88 13.79
CA SER A 387 7.13 -23.45 14.68
C SER A 387 6.58 -22.73 15.92
N GLU A 388 7.39 -22.60 16.96
CA GLU A 388 7.06 -21.87 18.17
C GLU A 388 6.53 -20.46 17.88
N THR A 389 7.26 -19.70 17.05
CA THR A 389 6.88 -18.35 16.60
C THR A 389 5.53 -18.36 15.89
N SER A 390 5.36 -19.26 14.92
CA SER A 390 4.14 -19.35 14.13
C SER A 390 2.92 -19.67 14.99
N MET A 391 3.06 -20.60 15.93
CA MET A 391 1.96 -20.96 16.86
C MET A 391 1.58 -19.81 17.78
N ILE A 392 2.54 -19.11 18.39
CA ILE A 392 2.25 -17.94 19.26
C ILE A 392 1.53 -16.85 18.46
N GLN A 393 1.95 -16.57 17.24
CA GLN A 393 1.31 -15.58 16.37
C GLN A 393 -0.14 -15.97 16.03
N VAL A 394 -0.37 -17.25 15.76
CA VAL A 394 -1.71 -17.81 15.47
C VAL A 394 -2.61 -17.70 16.71
N ILE A 395 -2.13 -18.18 17.85
CA ILE A 395 -2.83 -18.13 19.13
C ILE A 395 -3.23 -16.69 19.47
N GLY A 396 -2.31 -15.74 19.27
CA GLY A 396 -2.53 -14.31 19.56
C GLY A 396 -3.69 -13.67 18.79
N ARG A 397 -4.20 -14.31 17.73
CA ARG A 397 -5.38 -13.78 16.98
C ARG A 397 -6.67 -13.86 17.78
N ALA A 398 -6.82 -14.81 18.68
CA ALA A 398 -7.97 -14.89 19.59
C ALA A 398 -7.79 -14.06 20.88
N ALA A 399 -6.63 -13.43 21.10
CA ALA A 399 -6.32 -12.71 22.32
C ALA A 399 -7.02 -11.34 22.46
N ARG A 400 -7.81 -10.91 21.47
CA ARG A 400 -8.58 -9.65 21.46
C ARG A 400 -10.05 -9.83 21.79
N ASN A 401 -10.48 -11.06 21.99
CA ASN A 401 -11.83 -11.42 22.39
C ASN A 401 -11.81 -11.95 23.82
N GLU A 402 -12.79 -11.56 24.63
CA GLU A 402 -12.91 -12.04 26.02
C GLU A 402 -13.19 -13.56 26.12
N HIS A 403 -13.82 -14.13 25.08
CA HIS A 403 -14.08 -15.57 24.93
C HIS A 403 -12.98 -16.27 24.09
N GLY A 404 -11.79 -15.65 23.98
CA GLY A 404 -10.71 -16.19 23.16
C GLY A 404 -10.33 -17.61 23.52
N HIS A 405 -10.45 -18.53 22.55
CA HIS A 405 -10.15 -19.95 22.69
C HIS A 405 -9.37 -20.48 21.48
N VAL A 406 -8.46 -21.41 21.73
CA VAL A 406 -7.66 -22.06 20.70
C VAL A 406 -7.78 -23.58 20.84
N ILE A 407 -8.11 -24.27 19.77
CA ILE A 407 -8.10 -25.72 19.69
C ILE A 407 -6.96 -26.15 18.79
N MET A 408 -6.09 -27.01 19.33
CA MET A 408 -5.02 -27.67 18.57
C MET A 408 -5.39 -29.13 18.34
N TYR A 409 -5.66 -29.51 17.11
CA TYR A 409 -5.91 -30.91 16.77
C TYR A 409 -4.57 -31.63 16.56
N ALA A 410 -4.24 -32.55 17.44
CA ALA A 410 -2.97 -33.25 17.48
C ALA A 410 -3.06 -34.57 18.27
N ASP A 411 -2.38 -35.61 17.78
CA ASP A 411 -2.29 -36.89 18.52
C ASP A 411 -1.11 -36.90 19.51
N ARG A 412 -0.17 -35.95 19.38
CA ARG A 412 0.97 -35.79 20.28
C ARG A 412 1.32 -34.32 20.47
N ILE A 413 1.81 -33.98 21.65
CA ILE A 413 2.31 -32.64 21.92
C ILE A 413 3.79 -32.56 21.51
N THR A 414 4.09 -31.70 20.53
CA THR A 414 5.46 -31.44 20.06
C THR A 414 6.15 -30.41 20.95
N LYS A 415 7.48 -30.20 20.73
CA LYS A 415 8.24 -29.16 21.48
C LYS A 415 7.69 -27.78 21.20
N SER A 416 7.38 -27.46 19.94
CA SER A 416 6.85 -26.18 19.53
C SER A 416 5.45 -25.92 20.13
N MET A 417 4.58 -26.95 20.15
CA MET A 417 3.28 -26.85 20.82
C MET A 417 3.46 -26.58 22.32
N LYS A 418 4.31 -27.36 22.98
CA LYS A 418 4.54 -27.21 24.43
C LYS A 418 5.02 -25.81 24.76
N TYR A 419 6.01 -25.30 24.04
CA TYR A 419 6.52 -23.95 24.23
C TYR A 419 5.41 -22.89 24.08
N ALA A 420 4.62 -22.98 23.01
CA ALA A 420 3.54 -22.03 22.75
C ALA A 420 2.44 -22.09 23.82
N ILE A 421 2.08 -23.27 24.30
CA ILE A 421 1.10 -23.49 25.38
C ILE A 421 1.65 -22.90 26.69
N ASP A 422 2.87 -23.26 27.06
CA ASP A 422 3.47 -22.84 28.32
C ASP A 422 3.63 -21.30 28.37
N GLU A 423 4.09 -20.67 27.29
CA GLU A 423 4.25 -19.23 27.19
C GLU A 423 2.92 -18.48 27.20
N THR A 424 1.91 -18.99 26.50
CA THR A 424 0.56 -18.40 26.51
C THR A 424 -0.06 -18.48 27.92
N ASN A 425 0.10 -19.61 28.60
CA ASN A 425 -0.38 -19.78 29.97
C ASN A 425 0.37 -18.89 30.95
N ARG A 426 1.68 -18.71 30.79
CA ARG A 426 2.48 -17.76 31.60
C ARG A 426 1.93 -16.34 31.47
N ARG A 427 1.74 -15.86 30.24
CA ARG A 427 1.19 -14.51 29.98
C ARG A 427 -0.22 -14.36 30.54
N ARG A 428 -1.06 -15.39 30.37
CA ARG A 428 -2.43 -15.42 30.88
C ARG A 428 -2.46 -15.29 32.40
N THR A 429 -1.61 -16.03 33.10
CA THR A 429 -1.50 -16.00 34.58
C THR A 429 -1.08 -14.62 35.11
N ILE A 430 -0.09 -14.00 34.46
CA ILE A 430 0.39 -12.64 34.83
C ILE A 430 -0.74 -11.62 34.64
N GLN A 431 -1.43 -11.62 33.48
CA GLN A 431 -2.54 -10.71 33.23
C GLN A 431 -3.70 -10.95 34.22
N GLN A 432 -4.02 -12.20 34.52
CA GLN A 432 -5.10 -12.54 35.43
C GLN A 432 -4.79 -12.02 36.85
N ALA A 433 -3.59 -12.23 37.35
CA ALA A 433 -3.16 -11.72 38.66
C ALA A 433 -3.26 -10.18 38.70
N TYR A 434 -2.83 -9.51 37.64
CA TYR A 434 -2.95 -8.06 37.55
C TYR A 434 -4.40 -7.58 37.54
N ASN A 435 -5.29 -8.27 36.80
CA ASN A 435 -6.71 -7.94 36.77
C ASN A 435 -7.36 -8.09 38.16
N GLU A 436 -7.03 -9.16 38.87
CA GLU A 436 -7.55 -9.41 40.25
C GLU A 436 -7.08 -8.33 41.22
N GLU A 437 -5.80 -7.97 41.20
CA GLU A 437 -5.22 -6.92 42.04
C GLU A 437 -5.83 -5.54 41.77
N HIS A 438 -6.09 -5.21 40.50
CA HIS A 438 -6.60 -3.89 40.08
C HIS A 438 -8.11 -3.87 39.84
N HIS A 439 -8.82 -4.96 40.15
CA HIS A 439 -10.28 -5.11 39.94
C HIS A 439 -10.72 -4.79 38.50
N ILE A 440 -9.93 -5.21 37.50
CA ILE A 440 -10.22 -5.01 36.09
C ILE A 440 -11.07 -6.17 35.56
N ILE A 441 -12.21 -5.85 34.95
CA ILE A 441 -13.05 -6.83 34.26
C ILE A 441 -12.67 -6.80 32.77
N PRO A 442 -12.19 -7.92 32.21
CA PRO A 442 -11.87 -8.00 30.79
C PRO A 442 -13.11 -7.71 29.92
N HIS A 443 -12.93 -6.94 28.85
CA HIS A 443 -13.97 -6.73 27.86
C HIS A 443 -13.39 -6.55 26.47
N THR A 444 -14.09 -7.10 25.47
CA THR A 444 -13.71 -7.02 24.07
C THR A 444 -13.81 -5.58 23.56
N VAL A 445 -12.76 -5.08 22.89
CA VAL A 445 -12.75 -3.74 22.30
C VAL A 445 -13.57 -3.74 21.02
N GLN A 446 -14.66 -2.97 20.99
CA GLN A 446 -15.44 -2.78 19.77
C GLN A 446 -14.77 -1.70 18.89
N LYS A 447 -14.30 -2.10 17.71
CA LYS A 447 -13.78 -1.18 16.70
C LYS A 447 -14.74 -1.12 15.51
N ARG A 448 -15.09 0.09 15.07
CA ARG A 448 -15.85 0.27 13.84
C ARG A 448 -15.07 -0.34 12.67
N VAL A 449 -15.76 -1.11 11.85
CA VAL A 449 -15.22 -1.61 10.57
C VAL A 449 -15.09 -0.40 9.65
N LYS A 450 -13.86 0.08 9.46
CA LYS A 450 -13.59 1.16 8.49
C LYS A 450 -13.51 0.53 7.10
N ASP A 451 -14.21 1.08 6.15
CA ASP A 451 -14.02 0.75 4.74
C ASP A 451 -12.64 1.28 4.30
N LEU A 452 -11.67 0.37 4.13
CA LEU A 452 -10.37 0.71 3.54
C LEU A 452 -10.52 1.26 2.11
N ILE A 453 -11.63 0.98 1.46
CA ILE A 453 -11.99 1.48 0.13
C ILE A 453 -12.33 2.98 0.16
N ASP A 454 -12.75 3.54 1.30
CA ASP A 454 -12.96 4.99 1.38
C ASP A 454 -11.65 5.78 1.32
N LEU A 455 -10.53 5.21 1.72
CA LEU A 455 -9.21 5.85 1.56
C LEU A 455 -8.68 5.77 0.12
N THR A 456 -9.00 4.71 -0.62
CA THR A 456 -8.63 4.57 -2.04
C THR A 456 -9.66 5.20 -2.98
N LYS A 457 -10.93 5.33 -2.59
CA LYS A 457 -11.96 6.04 -3.37
C LYS A 457 -11.80 7.55 -3.38
N ILE A 458 -11.03 8.11 -2.46
CA ILE A 458 -10.68 9.54 -2.45
C ILE A 458 -9.74 9.87 -3.63
N GLU A 459 -8.99 8.92 -4.16
CA GLU A 459 -8.09 9.11 -5.32
C GLU A 459 -8.77 9.00 -6.69
N GLU A 460 -10.04 8.54 -6.81
CA GLU A 460 -10.68 8.28 -8.12
C GLU A 460 -12.09 8.89 -8.31
N LYS A 461 -12.46 9.98 -7.63
CA LYS A 461 -13.73 10.65 -7.98
C LYS A 461 -13.47 11.90 -8.82
N PRO A 462 -13.77 11.89 -10.14
CA PRO A 462 -13.96 13.14 -10.87
C PRO A 462 -15.19 13.86 -10.30
N ALA A 463 -15.02 15.15 -9.97
CA ALA A 463 -16.04 15.99 -9.43
C ALA A 463 -17.29 16.01 -10.33
N ALA A 464 -18.39 15.45 -9.85
CA ALA A 464 -19.71 15.65 -10.43
C ALA A 464 -20.37 16.80 -9.69
N TYR A 465 -20.62 17.89 -10.39
CA TYR A 465 -21.44 19.02 -9.94
C TYR A 465 -22.89 18.57 -9.72
N GLY A 466 -23.40 18.83 -8.56
CA GLY A 466 -24.81 19.12 -8.28
C GLY A 466 -25.75 17.92 -8.15
N GLY A 467 -26.31 17.74 -6.97
CA GLY A 467 -27.57 17.02 -6.75
C GLY A 467 -27.48 15.91 -5.70
N LYS A 468 -28.04 16.17 -4.55
CA LYS A 468 -28.39 15.16 -3.55
C LYS A 468 -29.20 14.06 -4.23
N ASN A 469 -28.67 12.84 -4.26
CA ASN A 469 -29.52 11.65 -4.39
C ASN A 469 -28.96 10.48 -3.59
N LYS A 470 -29.88 9.82 -2.96
CA LYS A 470 -29.78 8.65 -2.08
C LYS A 470 -29.00 7.50 -2.75
N GLU A 471 -28.41 6.65 -1.93
CA GLU A 471 -27.99 5.29 -2.31
C GLU A 471 -29.00 4.67 -3.28
N GLY A 472 -28.58 4.49 -4.54
CA GLY A 472 -29.41 3.98 -5.61
C GLY A 472 -28.53 3.51 -6.76
N GLU A 473 -28.84 2.34 -7.26
CA GLU A 473 -28.27 1.70 -8.43
C GLU A 473 -28.02 2.69 -9.58
N LEU A 474 -26.85 2.56 -10.23
CA LEU A 474 -26.50 3.36 -11.41
C LEU A 474 -27.64 3.36 -12.44
N SER A 475 -28.00 4.51 -12.95
CA SER A 475 -29.04 4.60 -13.99
C SER A 475 -28.54 3.97 -15.30
N ASP A 476 -29.46 3.57 -16.15
CA ASP A 476 -29.15 2.97 -17.47
C ASP A 476 -28.32 3.91 -18.36
N GLU A 477 -28.56 5.20 -18.24
CA GLU A 477 -27.83 6.23 -18.99
C GLU A 477 -26.38 6.35 -18.50
N GLU A 478 -26.17 6.22 -17.20
CA GLU A 478 -24.83 6.25 -16.57
C GLU A 478 -24.03 5.00 -16.90
N ILE A 479 -24.64 3.81 -16.82
CA ILE A 479 -23.98 2.55 -17.20
C ILE A 479 -23.56 2.62 -18.67
N TYR A 480 -24.46 3.04 -19.57
CA TYR A 480 -24.18 3.16 -20.98
C TYR A 480 -23.09 4.20 -21.30
N ALA A 481 -23.10 5.35 -20.62
CA ALA A 481 -22.08 6.37 -20.78
C ALA A 481 -20.70 5.84 -20.36
N ARG A 482 -20.60 5.21 -19.18
CA ARG A 482 -19.36 4.61 -18.68
C ARG A 482 -18.84 3.49 -19.58
N MET A 483 -19.71 2.64 -20.12
CA MET A 483 -19.30 1.62 -21.09
C MET A 483 -18.65 2.22 -22.33
N LYS A 484 -19.17 3.32 -22.86
CA LYS A 484 -18.61 4.03 -24.01
C LYS A 484 -17.28 4.70 -23.70
N ASP A 485 -17.17 5.31 -22.54
CA ASP A 485 -15.95 5.97 -22.11
C ASP A 485 -14.82 4.92 -21.88
N CYS A 486 -15.11 3.80 -21.20
CA CYS A 486 -14.17 2.70 -21.06
C CYS A 486 -13.75 2.12 -22.43
N GLU A 487 -14.67 1.98 -23.39
CA GLU A 487 -14.33 1.51 -24.74
C GLU A 487 -13.42 2.48 -25.49
N LYS A 488 -13.65 3.78 -25.34
CA LYS A 488 -12.82 4.83 -25.96
C LYS A 488 -11.42 4.84 -25.33
N LEU A 489 -11.33 4.84 -23.99
CA LEU A 489 -10.07 4.84 -23.26
C LEU A 489 -9.27 3.56 -23.51
N MET A 490 -9.93 2.40 -23.59
CA MET A 490 -9.28 1.14 -23.97
C MET A 490 -8.64 1.21 -25.36
N LYS A 491 -9.37 1.75 -26.35
CA LYS A 491 -8.85 1.90 -27.72
C LYS A 491 -7.73 2.93 -27.80
N GLN A 492 -7.79 3.99 -26.99
CA GLN A 492 -6.73 4.99 -26.92
C GLN A 492 -5.48 4.38 -26.29
N ALA A 493 -5.57 3.78 -25.12
CA ALA A 493 -4.46 3.11 -24.44
C ALA A 493 -3.81 2.02 -25.31
N ALA A 494 -4.62 1.28 -26.09
CA ALA A 494 -4.09 0.29 -27.04
C ALA A 494 -3.31 0.94 -28.21
N LYS A 495 -3.70 2.13 -28.67
CA LYS A 495 -2.96 2.89 -29.68
C LYS A 495 -1.66 3.45 -29.14
N ASP A 496 -1.68 3.87 -27.88
CA ASP A 496 -0.54 4.47 -27.19
C ASP A 496 0.41 3.39 -26.62
N LEU A 497 0.16 2.09 -26.97
CA LEU A 497 0.92 0.92 -26.53
C LEU A 497 0.95 0.70 -25.01
N GLU A 498 0.01 1.30 -24.28
CA GLU A 498 -0.20 1.13 -22.83
C GLU A 498 -1.04 -0.13 -22.55
N PHE A 499 -0.47 -1.31 -22.76
CA PHE A 499 -1.22 -2.58 -22.71
C PHE A 499 -1.84 -2.88 -21.35
N GLU A 500 -1.21 -2.47 -20.25
CA GLU A 500 -1.77 -2.65 -18.90
C GLU A 500 -2.98 -1.74 -18.66
N ALA A 501 -2.94 -0.49 -19.13
CA ALA A 501 -4.07 0.42 -19.07
C ALA A 501 -5.21 -0.08 -19.96
N ALA A 502 -4.91 -0.53 -21.18
CA ALA A 502 -5.88 -1.13 -22.08
C ALA A 502 -6.56 -2.37 -21.47
N ALA A 503 -5.80 -3.24 -20.77
CA ALA A 503 -6.34 -4.40 -20.09
C ALA A 503 -7.27 -4.00 -18.93
N ARG A 504 -6.91 -3.00 -18.11
CA ARG A 504 -7.78 -2.47 -17.04
C ARG A 504 -9.11 -1.93 -17.58
N TYR A 505 -9.08 -1.14 -18.64
CA TYR A 505 -10.32 -0.63 -19.26
C TYR A 505 -11.16 -1.73 -19.90
N ARG A 506 -10.54 -2.78 -20.47
CA ARG A 506 -11.23 -3.97 -20.96
C ARG A 506 -12.00 -4.67 -19.83
N ASP A 507 -11.35 -4.87 -18.70
CA ASP A 507 -11.92 -5.59 -17.55
C ASP A 507 -13.04 -4.77 -16.89
N GLN A 508 -12.89 -3.44 -16.82
CA GLN A 508 -13.97 -2.54 -16.40
C GLN A 508 -15.17 -2.59 -17.35
N LEU A 509 -14.91 -2.59 -18.66
CA LEU A 509 -15.95 -2.71 -19.68
C LEU A 509 -16.69 -4.04 -19.58
N ALA A 510 -15.98 -5.13 -19.30
CA ALA A 510 -16.56 -6.45 -19.09
C ALA A 510 -17.50 -6.46 -17.87
N LYS A 511 -17.10 -5.87 -16.74
CA LYS A 511 -17.94 -5.74 -15.54
C LYS A 511 -19.20 -4.92 -15.80
N LEU A 512 -19.09 -3.79 -16.49
CA LEU A 512 -20.23 -2.96 -16.85
C LEU A 512 -21.19 -3.67 -17.80
N ARG A 513 -20.66 -4.47 -18.76
CA ARG A 513 -21.48 -5.31 -19.64
C ARG A 513 -22.19 -6.42 -18.89
N GLN A 514 -21.54 -6.99 -17.89
CA GLN A 514 -22.16 -7.99 -17.03
C GLN A 514 -23.32 -7.40 -16.21
N LEU A 515 -23.11 -6.26 -15.55
CA LEU A 515 -24.19 -5.51 -14.86
C LEU A 515 -25.36 -5.18 -15.79
N TRP A 516 -25.07 -4.81 -17.03
CA TRP A 516 -26.09 -4.55 -18.03
C TRP A 516 -26.86 -5.83 -18.42
N THR A 517 -26.15 -6.93 -18.60
CA THR A 517 -26.74 -8.25 -18.92
C THR A 517 -27.58 -8.80 -17.75
N ASP A 518 -27.10 -8.63 -16.51
CA ASP A 518 -27.84 -9.03 -15.31
C ASP A 518 -29.14 -8.26 -15.15
N ARG A 519 -29.16 -6.95 -15.55
CA ARG A 519 -30.34 -6.07 -15.50
C ARG A 519 -31.35 -6.37 -16.60
N TYR A 520 -30.92 -6.74 -17.79
CA TYR A 520 -31.79 -6.87 -18.97
C TYR A 520 -31.93 -8.30 -19.50
N GLY A 521 -31.12 -9.25 -19.04
CA GLY A 521 -31.12 -10.65 -19.47
C GLY A 521 -31.00 -10.80 -21.01
N SER A 522 -31.87 -11.58 -21.60
CA SER A 522 -31.92 -11.79 -23.06
C SER A 522 -32.23 -10.55 -23.91
N ARG A 523 -32.65 -9.43 -23.31
CA ARG A 523 -32.97 -8.16 -23.98
C ARG A 523 -31.84 -7.12 -23.90
N ALA A 524 -30.68 -7.50 -23.37
CA ALA A 524 -29.53 -6.59 -23.14
C ALA A 524 -29.05 -5.90 -24.42
N GLU A 525 -29.02 -6.59 -25.55
CA GLU A 525 -28.62 -6.00 -26.85
C GLU A 525 -29.66 -5.01 -27.40
N GLU A 526 -30.94 -5.27 -27.23
CA GLU A 526 -31.99 -4.34 -27.65
C GLU A 526 -32.00 -3.06 -26.81
N ALA A 527 -31.78 -3.19 -25.51
CA ALA A 527 -31.64 -2.06 -24.59
C ALA A 527 -30.45 -1.16 -24.95
N LEU A 528 -29.30 -1.73 -25.31
CA LEU A 528 -28.12 -0.99 -25.81
C LEU A 528 -28.41 -0.24 -27.11
N LYS A 529 -29.12 -0.85 -28.04
CA LYS A 529 -29.52 -0.21 -29.31
C LYS A 529 -30.51 0.94 -29.09
N ARG A 530 -31.43 0.83 -28.12
CA ARG A 530 -32.37 1.90 -27.75
C ARG A 530 -31.63 3.11 -27.13
N GLN A 531 -30.70 2.91 -26.22
CA GLN A 531 -29.90 3.97 -25.63
C GLN A 531 -29.01 4.67 -26.68
N ALA A 532 -28.41 3.93 -27.61
CA ALA A 532 -27.65 4.49 -28.72
C ALA A 532 -28.52 5.37 -29.63
N ALA A 533 -29.78 4.99 -29.88
CA ALA A 533 -30.71 5.73 -30.73
C ALA A 533 -31.26 7.00 -30.02
N ALA A 534 -31.47 6.96 -28.72
CA ALA A 534 -31.92 8.11 -27.91
C ALA A 534 -30.89 9.27 -27.95
N LYS A 535 -29.59 8.96 -27.77
CA LYS A 535 -28.50 9.98 -27.88
C LYS A 535 -28.37 10.58 -29.27
N LYS A 536 -28.65 9.84 -30.34
CA LYS A 536 -28.62 10.39 -31.72
C LYS A 536 -29.77 11.36 -32.01
N ARG A 537 -30.92 11.29 -31.29
CA ARG A 537 -32.02 12.21 -31.45
C ARG A 537 -31.80 13.57 -30.79
N ILE A 538 -31.00 13.63 -29.72
CA ILE A 538 -30.66 14.87 -28.99
C ILE A 538 -29.65 15.72 -29.78
N TYR A 539 -28.90 15.15 -30.69
CA TYR A 539 -27.81 15.82 -31.46
C TYR A 539 -28.17 16.05 -32.93
N LYS A 540 -29.43 16.35 -33.30
CA LYS A 540 -29.71 16.87 -34.65
C LYS A 540 -29.69 18.41 -34.57
N PRO A 541 -28.71 19.09 -35.27
CA PRO A 541 -28.74 20.55 -35.36
C PRO A 541 -30.01 20.99 -36.12
N MET A 542 -30.74 21.97 -35.57
CA MET A 542 -31.85 22.63 -36.28
C MET A 542 -31.32 23.19 -37.63
N LYS A 543 -31.82 22.67 -38.75
CA LYS A 543 -31.66 23.32 -40.05
C LYS A 543 -32.30 24.69 -39.97
N LYS A 544 -31.51 25.75 -40.09
CA LYS A 544 -32.02 27.11 -40.35
C LYS A 544 -32.84 27.05 -41.63
N ARG A 545 -34.12 27.39 -41.56
CA ARG A 545 -34.91 27.77 -42.72
C ARG A 545 -34.48 29.19 -43.13
N VAL A 546 -34.03 29.30 -44.36
CA VAL A 546 -33.93 30.57 -45.12
C VAL A 546 -35.33 30.93 -45.57
#